data_f60c1c01c958ac0b503a59cf1ac41e46
#
_entry.id   f60c1c01c958ac0b503a59cf1ac41e46
#
_cell.length_a   1.000
_cell.length_b   1.000
_cell.length_c   1.000
_cell.angle_alpha   90.00
_cell.angle_beta   90.00
_cell.angle_gamma   90.00
#
_symmetry.space_group_name_H-M   'P 1'
#
loop_
_entity.id
_entity.type
_entity.pdbx_description
1 polymer ?
#
loop_
_entity_poly.entity_id
_entity_poly.type
_entity_poly.pdbx_seq_one_letter_code
_entity_poly.pdbx_strand_id
1 'polypeptide(L)'
;VSTAVYNALIEQSPSMKSRACVIPNPIDTHIFCNEHMVKTLSDSPEVVYSGRVHKEKGLDILVKAVTRLHEVGVSVGLRIIGVTKIEDGGSGEDYVDYLESLVRGYRITWVEPIFSPSLLAKEIRKGDIFCYPSIAGLGETFGVAPLEAMGLGLVPIVSNLDCFKDFIVDNENGLVFDHTDVRCDELLANCLMRLLSDEKMYSEMSAKAIKKSAGFSVSRVSDMYMS
;
A
#
# COMPACT_ATOMS: atom_id res chain seq x y z
N VAL A 1 -1.38 -14.47 8.90
CA VAL A 1 -0.16 -14.07 8.17
C VAL A 1 -0.25 -14.51 6.71
N SER A 2 0.76 -14.25 5.90
CA SER A 2 0.75 -14.53 4.46
C SER A 2 1.23 -15.95 4.10
N THR A 3 0.94 -16.34 2.86
CA THR A 3 1.52 -17.54 2.23
C THR A 3 3.06 -17.47 2.19
N ALA A 4 3.64 -16.29 2.04
CA ALA A 4 5.10 -16.10 2.08
C ALA A 4 5.70 -16.54 3.44
N VAL A 5 5.07 -16.14 4.55
CA VAL A 5 5.51 -16.56 5.90
C VAL A 5 5.33 -18.06 6.10
N TYR A 6 4.23 -18.64 5.61
CA TYR A 6 4.02 -20.08 5.64
C TYR A 6 5.11 -20.82 4.87
N ASN A 7 5.43 -20.39 3.64
CA ASN A 7 6.46 -21.02 2.83
C ASN A 7 7.83 -20.96 3.51
N ALA A 8 8.20 -19.82 4.09
CA ALA A 8 9.45 -19.69 4.85
C ALA A 8 9.49 -20.62 6.07
N LEU A 9 8.36 -20.80 6.79
CA LEU A 9 8.26 -21.77 7.88
C LEU A 9 8.47 -23.22 7.39
N ILE A 10 7.84 -23.59 6.28
CA ILE A 10 7.95 -24.96 5.77
C ILE A 10 9.35 -25.25 5.22
N GLU A 11 10.00 -24.26 4.62
CA GLU A 11 11.40 -24.37 4.18
C GLU A 11 12.36 -24.63 5.36
N GLN A 12 12.18 -23.90 6.47
CA GLN A 12 12.98 -24.08 7.69
C GLN A 12 12.60 -25.35 8.46
N SER A 13 11.34 -25.77 8.41
CA SER A 13 10.80 -26.86 9.21
C SER A 13 9.76 -27.68 8.40
N PRO A 14 10.18 -28.56 7.49
CA PRO A 14 9.29 -29.32 6.61
C PRO A 14 8.23 -30.16 7.34
N SER A 15 8.52 -30.62 8.56
CA SER A 15 7.59 -31.37 9.41
C SER A 15 6.35 -30.57 9.84
N MET A 16 6.39 -29.26 9.73
CA MET A 16 5.26 -28.39 10.06
C MET A 16 4.18 -28.35 8.97
N LYS A 17 4.45 -28.86 7.77
CA LYS A 17 3.54 -28.80 6.62
C LYS A 17 2.13 -29.34 6.89
N SER A 18 2.02 -30.43 7.67
CA SER A 18 0.75 -31.04 8.05
C SER A 18 0.09 -30.40 9.29
N ARG A 19 0.75 -29.43 9.93
CA ARG A 19 0.33 -28.81 11.21
C ARG A 19 0.15 -27.30 11.11
N ALA A 20 0.48 -26.69 9.99
CA ALA A 20 0.39 -25.27 9.77
C ALA A 20 -0.57 -24.96 8.60
N CYS A 21 -1.30 -23.89 8.72
CA CYS A 21 -2.14 -23.34 7.66
C CYS A 21 -1.97 -21.83 7.56
N VAL A 22 -2.37 -21.27 6.43
CA VAL A 22 -2.38 -19.82 6.20
C VAL A 22 -3.73 -19.27 6.61
N ILE A 23 -3.74 -18.40 7.61
CA ILE A 23 -4.90 -17.58 7.95
C ILE A 23 -4.46 -16.12 7.79
N PRO A 24 -5.05 -15.37 6.84
CA PRO A 24 -4.66 -14.00 6.55
C PRO A 24 -5.07 -13.04 7.68
N ASN A 25 -4.48 -11.85 7.68
CA ASN A 25 -4.96 -10.79 8.56
C ASN A 25 -6.29 -10.23 8.02
N PRO A 26 -7.31 -10.04 8.88
CA PRO A 26 -8.58 -9.44 8.47
C PRO A 26 -8.47 -7.91 8.39
N ILE A 27 -9.44 -7.33 7.69
CA ILE A 27 -9.77 -5.90 7.80
C ILE A 27 -11.22 -5.73 8.29
N ASP A 28 -11.48 -4.63 8.96
CA ASP A 28 -12.85 -4.24 9.30
C ASP A 28 -13.54 -3.66 8.05
N THR A 29 -14.29 -4.51 7.35
CA THR A 29 -15.01 -4.14 6.13
C THR A 29 -16.23 -3.24 6.37
N HIS A 30 -16.60 -2.92 7.61
CA HIS A 30 -17.59 -1.89 7.91
C HIS A 30 -16.96 -0.50 7.94
N ILE A 31 -15.67 -0.42 8.23
CA ILE A 31 -14.90 0.83 8.28
C ILE A 31 -14.17 1.06 6.94
N PHE A 32 -13.42 0.05 6.51
CA PHE A 32 -12.66 0.08 5.26
C PHE A 32 -13.50 -0.52 4.13
N CYS A 33 -14.56 0.18 3.74
CA CYS A 33 -15.45 -0.19 2.65
C CYS A 33 -15.80 1.03 1.80
N ASN A 34 -16.03 0.77 0.52
CA ASN A 34 -16.61 1.73 -0.41
C ASN A 34 -17.96 1.17 -0.87
N GLU A 35 -19.00 1.40 -0.06
CA GLU A 35 -20.30 0.71 -0.20
C GLU A 35 -21.04 1.02 -1.52
N HIS A 36 -20.69 2.09 -2.23
CA HIS A 36 -21.58 2.60 -3.26
C HIS A 36 -20.95 2.96 -4.60
N MET A 37 -19.65 3.02 -4.75
CA MET A 37 -19.08 3.49 -6.02
C MET A 37 -17.65 2.98 -6.27
N VAL A 38 -17.43 2.52 -7.49
CA VAL A 38 -16.10 2.47 -8.09
C VAL A 38 -15.49 3.86 -7.99
N LYS A 39 -14.28 3.95 -7.47
CA LYS A 39 -13.59 5.24 -7.39
C LYS A 39 -13.12 5.66 -8.77
N THR A 40 -13.27 6.94 -9.07
CA THR A 40 -12.68 7.60 -10.24
C THR A 40 -11.57 8.53 -9.77
N LEU A 41 -10.64 8.86 -10.67
CA LEU A 41 -9.61 9.83 -10.37
C LEU A 41 -10.24 11.22 -10.14
N SER A 42 -9.72 11.94 -9.18
CA SER A 42 -10.08 13.34 -8.95
C SER A 42 -9.39 14.26 -9.96
N ASP A 43 -9.89 15.51 -10.12
CA ASP A 43 -9.25 16.53 -10.95
C ASP A 43 -7.84 16.91 -10.45
N SER A 44 -7.54 16.63 -9.20
CA SER A 44 -6.25 16.83 -8.56
C SER A 44 -5.82 15.56 -7.84
N PRO A 45 -5.31 14.55 -8.57
CA PRO A 45 -5.01 13.25 -8.01
C PRO A 45 -3.98 13.31 -6.89
N GLU A 46 -4.18 12.48 -5.86
CA GLU A 46 -3.27 12.38 -4.72
C GLU A 46 -2.86 10.93 -4.46
N VAL A 47 -1.56 10.69 -4.32
CA VAL A 47 -1.01 9.43 -3.86
C VAL A 47 -0.97 9.43 -2.34
N VAL A 48 -1.46 8.37 -1.72
CA VAL A 48 -1.47 8.20 -0.26
C VAL A 48 -0.59 7.03 0.15
N TYR A 49 0.18 7.25 1.20
CA TYR A 49 0.85 6.23 1.98
C TYR A 49 0.32 6.27 3.41
N SER A 50 0.15 5.11 4.03
CA SER A 50 -0.16 4.98 5.46
C SER A 50 0.70 3.90 6.11
N GLY A 51 1.44 4.28 7.14
CA GLY A 51 2.34 3.39 7.87
C GLY A 51 3.46 4.14 8.57
N ARG A 52 4.38 3.41 9.22
CA ARG A 52 5.56 4.02 9.83
C ARG A 52 6.43 4.70 8.77
N VAL A 53 6.87 5.92 9.05
CA VAL A 53 7.84 6.64 8.22
C VAL A 53 9.24 6.10 8.55
N HIS A 54 9.55 4.95 7.97
CA HIS A 54 10.78 4.22 8.24
C HIS A 54 11.48 3.85 6.92
N LYS A 55 12.81 3.82 6.92
CA LYS A 55 13.64 3.55 5.72
C LYS A 55 13.24 2.26 5.02
N GLU A 56 12.90 1.20 5.79
CA GLU A 56 12.46 -0.08 5.24
C GLU A 56 11.13 -0.01 4.47
N LYS A 57 10.39 1.09 4.60
CA LYS A 57 9.11 1.30 3.88
C LYS A 57 9.30 1.94 2.50
N GLY A 58 10.54 2.25 2.11
CA GLY A 58 10.87 2.70 0.76
C GLY A 58 10.25 4.04 0.36
N LEU A 59 9.99 4.92 1.33
CA LEU A 59 9.38 6.23 1.05
C LEU A 59 10.24 7.12 0.16
N ASP A 60 11.55 6.94 0.18
CA ASP A 60 12.45 7.65 -0.73
C ASP A 60 12.22 7.24 -2.20
N ILE A 61 11.87 5.96 -2.46
CA ILE A 61 11.48 5.49 -3.80
C ILE A 61 10.20 6.20 -4.24
N LEU A 62 9.20 6.30 -3.33
CA LEU A 62 7.94 6.97 -3.62
C LEU A 62 8.13 8.47 -3.90
N VAL A 63 8.88 9.17 -3.05
CA VAL A 63 9.14 10.60 -3.23
C VAL A 63 9.87 10.87 -4.55
N LYS A 64 10.89 10.06 -4.89
CA LYS A 64 11.59 10.16 -6.18
C LYS A 64 10.64 9.90 -7.35
N ALA A 65 9.78 8.88 -7.25
CA ALA A 65 8.80 8.57 -8.30
C ALA A 65 7.82 9.72 -8.55
N VAL A 66 7.27 10.32 -7.50
CA VAL A 66 6.40 11.50 -7.61
C VAL A 66 7.16 12.71 -8.17
N THR A 67 8.40 12.94 -7.73
CA THR A 67 9.25 13.99 -8.27
C THR A 67 9.46 13.83 -9.78
N ARG A 68 9.72 12.61 -10.28
CA ARG A 68 9.83 12.34 -11.73
C ARG A 68 8.56 12.70 -12.50
N LEU A 69 7.38 12.46 -11.93
CA LEU A 69 6.11 12.85 -12.56
C LEU A 69 6.02 14.36 -12.72
N HIS A 70 6.38 15.11 -11.68
CA HIS A 70 6.39 16.58 -11.72
C HIS A 70 7.42 17.12 -12.73
N GLU A 71 8.60 16.51 -12.85
CA GLU A 71 9.63 16.87 -13.83
C GLU A 71 9.16 16.72 -15.27
N VAL A 72 8.22 15.80 -15.55
CA VAL A 72 7.62 15.62 -16.89
C VAL A 72 6.27 16.34 -17.04
N GLY A 73 5.90 17.20 -16.09
CA GLY A 73 4.71 18.04 -16.15
C GLY A 73 3.40 17.37 -15.68
N VAL A 74 3.48 16.20 -15.03
CA VAL A 74 2.31 15.53 -14.44
C VAL A 74 2.17 15.94 -12.99
N SER A 75 1.08 16.66 -12.67
CA SER A 75 0.79 17.12 -11.32
C SER A 75 0.05 16.03 -10.53
N VAL A 76 0.63 15.60 -9.43
CA VAL A 76 0.03 14.66 -8.48
C VAL A 76 0.46 15.02 -7.06
N GLY A 77 -0.48 15.00 -6.09
CA GLY A 77 -0.19 15.20 -4.69
C GLY A 77 0.44 13.97 -4.03
N LEU A 78 1.15 14.18 -2.92
CA LEU A 78 1.65 13.09 -2.06
C LEU A 78 1.26 13.36 -0.62
N ARG A 79 0.52 12.43 -0.03
CA ARG A 79 0.10 12.43 1.37
C ARG A 79 0.72 11.25 2.10
N ILE A 80 1.43 11.53 3.19
CA ILE A 80 2.07 10.53 4.04
C ILE A 80 1.45 10.60 5.43
N ILE A 81 0.83 9.49 5.85
CA ILE A 81 0.14 9.36 7.14
C ILE A 81 0.96 8.39 8.00
N GLY A 82 1.49 8.86 9.13
CA GLY A 82 2.12 7.92 10.05
C GLY A 82 3.18 8.47 10.98
N VAL A 83 3.76 7.55 11.71
CA VAL A 83 4.72 7.82 12.76
C VAL A 83 6.09 8.14 12.18
N THR A 84 6.65 9.30 12.56
CA THR A 84 8.01 9.72 12.18
C THR A 84 9.02 9.49 13.29
N LYS A 85 8.60 9.59 14.57
CA LYS A 85 9.47 9.53 15.74
C LYS A 85 10.12 8.16 15.92
N ILE A 86 11.39 8.14 16.31
CA ILE A 86 12.17 6.91 16.54
C ILE A 86 11.56 6.07 17.67
N GLU A 87 11.14 6.69 18.76
CA GLU A 87 10.54 6.05 19.93
C GLU A 87 9.25 5.28 19.60
N ASP A 88 8.55 5.70 18.54
CA ASP A 88 7.30 5.09 18.05
C ASP A 88 7.54 4.19 16.81
N GLY A 89 8.81 3.96 16.44
CA GLY A 89 9.20 3.07 15.34
C GLY A 89 9.36 3.74 13.97
N GLY A 90 9.40 5.06 13.90
CA GLY A 90 9.82 5.82 12.73
C GLY A 90 11.34 5.89 12.59
N SER A 91 11.83 6.58 11.56
CA SER A 91 13.28 6.82 11.35
C SER A 91 13.77 8.21 11.79
N GLY A 92 12.91 9.00 12.46
CA GLY A 92 13.25 10.31 13.00
C GLY A 92 13.20 11.45 11.99
N GLU A 93 13.45 12.66 12.50
CA GLU A 93 13.37 13.89 11.71
C GLU A 93 14.42 13.95 10.59
N ASP A 94 15.63 13.43 10.82
CA ASP A 94 16.67 13.38 9.78
C ASP A 94 16.19 12.62 8.52
N TYR A 95 15.34 11.61 8.68
CA TYR A 95 14.78 10.90 7.53
C TYR A 95 13.66 11.69 6.87
N VAL A 96 12.85 12.41 7.63
CA VAL A 96 11.83 13.33 7.09
C VAL A 96 12.51 14.44 6.28
N ASP A 97 13.55 15.07 6.82
CA ASP A 97 14.33 16.09 6.13
C ASP A 97 15.00 15.56 4.85
N TYR A 98 15.51 14.32 4.91
CA TYR A 98 16.02 13.64 3.71
C TYR A 98 14.93 13.49 2.65
N LEU A 99 13.72 13.01 3.01
CA LEU A 99 12.61 12.88 2.07
C LEU A 99 12.20 14.24 1.48
N GLU A 100 12.10 15.27 2.29
CA GLU A 100 11.81 16.64 1.84
C GLU A 100 12.90 17.16 0.88
N SER A 101 14.15 16.80 1.11
CA SER A 101 15.26 17.21 0.22
C SER A 101 15.18 16.62 -1.20
N LEU A 102 14.42 15.54 -1.37
CA LEU A 102 14.19 14.88 -2.67
C LEU A 102 13.05 15.52 -3.47
N VAL A 103 12.19 16.31 -2.81
CA VAL A 103 10.99 16.91 -3.43
C VAL A 103 11.36 17.98 -4.45
N ARG A 104 10.70 17.95 -5.62
CA ARG A 104 10.81 19.00 -6.66
C ARG A 104 9.42 19.27 -7.24
N GLY A 105 9.01 20.53 -7.23
CA GLY A 105 7.78 20.98 -7.88
C GLY A 105 6.46 20.74 -7.13
N TYR A 106 6.49 20.11 -5.95
CA TYR A 106 5.32 19.87 -5.11
C TYR A 106 5.68 19.97 -3.62
N ARG A 107 4.73 19.64 -2.75
CA ARG A 107 4.95 19.51 -1.30
C ARG A 107 4.35 18.19 -0.82
N ILE A 108 5.00 17.54 0.15
CA ILE A 108 4.43 16.41 0.86
C ILE A 108 3.40 16.92 1.88
N THR A 109 2.21 16.35 1.86
CA THR A 109 1.23 16.55 2.94
C THR A 109 1.52 15.53 4.04
N TRP A 110 2.20 15.96 5.08
CA TRP A 110 2.44 15.15 6.27
C TRP A 110 1.21 15.12 7.16
N VAL A 111 0.81 13.93 7.58
CA VAL A 111 -0.32 13.72 8.49
C VAL A 111 0.17 12.93 9.70
N GLU A 112 -0.11 13.47 10.87
CA GLU A 112 0.19 12.80 12.15
C GLU A 112 -0.43 11.40 12.21
N PRO A 113 0.14 10.46 13.00
CA PRO A 113 -0.38 9.11 13.10
C PRO A 113 -1.82 9.09 13.61
N ILE A 114 -2.67 8.36 12.89
CA ILE A 114 -4.10 8.23 13.20
C ILE A 114 -4.36 6.81 13.70
N PHE A 115 -4.67 6.66 14.98
CA PHE A 115 -4.92 5.36 15.61
C PHE A 115 -6.40 4.95 15.59
N SER A 116 -7.33 5.87 15.31
CA SER A 116 -8.74 5.55 15.11
C SER A 116 -8.97 5.00 13.69
N PRO A 117 -9.40 3.74 13.52
CA PRO A 117 -9.63 3.16 12.19
C PRO A 117 -10.60 3.99 11.33
N SER A 118 -11.68 4.51 11.93
CA SER A 118 -12.65 5.32 11.20
C SER A 118 -12.09 6.67 10.74
N LEU A 119 -11.21 7.29 11.53
CA LEU A 119 -10.54 8.53 11.13
C LEU A 119 -9.46 8.26 10.09
N LEU A 120 -8.73 7.14 10.22
CA LEU A 120 -7.73 6.71 9.24
C LEU A 120 -8.39 6.43 7.88
N ALA A 121 -9.51 5.71 7.87
CA ALA A 121 -10.26 5.46 6.65
C ALA A 121 -10.71 6.76 5.95
N LYS A 122 -11.17 7.75 6.73
CA LYS A 122 -11.52 9.08 6.21
C LYS A 122 -10.33 9.81 5.60
N GLU A 123 -9.15 9.68 6.21
CA GLU A 123 -7.94 10.34 5.72
C GLU A 123 -7.41 9.66 4.45
N ILE A 124 -7.36 8.32 4.41
CA ILE A 124 -6.94 7.57 3.23
C ILE A 124 -7.87 7.86 2.02
N ARG A 125 -9.19 7.99 2.25
CA ARG A 125 -10.16 8.30 1.19
C ARG A 125 -9.95 9.62 0.46
N LYS A 126 -9.21 10.55 1.03
CA LYS A 126 -8.89 11.83 0.36
C LYS A 126 -8.01 11.62 -0.86
N GLY A 127 -7.19 10.57 -0.88
CA GLY A 127 -6.35 10.25 -2.01
C GLY A 127 -7.04 9.36 -3.05
N ASP A 128 -6.36 9.15 -4.15
CA ASP A 128 -6.81 8.35 -5.29
C ASP A 128 -6.04 7.04 -5.43
N ILE A 129 -4.73 7.09 -5.34
CA ILE A 129 -3.84 5.94 -5.47
C ILE A 129 -3.20 5.66 -4.11
N PHE A 130 -3.17 4.40 -3.71
CA PHE A 130 -2.46 4.01 -2.50
C PHE A 130 -1.11 3.40 -2.86
N CYS A 131 -0.01 3.97 -2.38
CA CYS A 131 1.31 3.44 -2.65
C CYS A 131 1.96 2.89 -1.38
N TYR A 132 2.41 1.63 -1.43
CA TYR A 132 3.11 0.99 -0.32
C TYR A 132 4.40 0.32 -0.81
N PRO A 133 5.48 1.11 -0.96
CA PRO A 133 6.72 0.69 -1.62
C PRO A 133 7.69 -0.02 -0.68
N SER A 134 7.20 -0.78 0.30
CA SER A 134 8.01 -1.46 1.30
C SER A 134 9.11 -2.31 0.68
N ILE A 135 10.34 -2.19 1.18
CA ILE A 135 11.50 -2.99 0.80
C ILE A 135 11.89 -3.99 1.91
N ALA A 136 11.03 -4.14 2.92
CA ALA A 136 11.27 -4.97 4.10
C ALA A 136 11.03 -6.46 3.80
N GLY A 137 11.94 -7.12 3.09
CA GLY A 137 11.82 -8.52 2.69
C GLY A 137 11.56 -9.50 3.84
N LEU A 138 12.11 -9.23 5.03
CA LEU A 138 11.90 -10.04 6.24
C LEU A 138 10.91 -9.40 7.24
N GLY A 139 10.64 -8.12 7.12
CA GLY A 139 9.82 -7.35 8.06
C GLY A 139 8.36 -7.22 7.65
N GLU A 140 8.04 -7.38 6.37
CA GLU A 140 6.68 -7.29 5.86
C GLU A 140 6.04 -8.69 5.79
N THR A 141 5.07 -8.94 6.65
CA THR A 141 4.48 -10.29 6.77
C THR A 141 3.15 -10.44 6.07
N PHE A 142 2.43 -9.34 5.80
CA PHE A 142 1.14 -9.37 5.10
C PHE A 142 0.83 -8.04 4.39
N GLY A 143 0.97 -6.89 5.07
CA GLY A 143 0.63 -5.59 4.51
C GLY A 143 -0.86 -5.25 4.62
N VAL A 144 -1.35 -5.01 5.84
CA VAL A 144 -2.77 -4.68 6.08
C VAL A 144 -3.17 -3.35 5.43
N ALA A 145 -2.29 -2.34 5.46
CA ALA A 145 -2.60 -1.00 4.95
C ALA A 145 -2.98 -0.96 3.45
N PRO A 146 -2.28 -1.66 2.51
CA PRO A 146 -2.76 -1.79 1.14
C PRO A 146 -4.14 -2.44 1.04
N LEU A 147 -4.42 -3.46 1.86
CA LEU A 147 -5.71 -4.15 1.84
C LEU A 147 -6.85 -3.26 2.35
N GLU A 148 -6.60 -2.43 3.39
CA GLU A 148 -7.53 -1.41 3.87
C GLU A 148 -7.84 -0.37 2.78
N ALA A 149 -6.80 0.10 2.07
CA ALA A 149 -6.97 1.04 0.97
C ALA A 149 -7.78 0.45 -0.19
N MET A 150 -7.57 -0.84 -0.52
CA MET A 150 -8.39 -1.56 -1.51
C MET A 150 -9.87 -1.58 -1.12
N GLY A 151 -10.18 -1.79 0.17
CA GLY A 151 -11.54 -1.73 0.67
C GLY A 151 -12.18 -0.36 0.49
N LEU A 152 -11.39 0.70 0.57
CA LEU A 152 -11.82 2.08 0.33
C LEU A 152 -11.91 2.45 -1.16
N GLY A 153 -11.53 1.56 -2.06
CA GLY A 153 -11.57 1.75 -3.51
C GLY A 153 -10.33 2.41 -4.11
N LEU A 154 -9.27 2.64 -3.34
CA LEU A 154 -8.01 3.10 -3.90
C LEU A 154 -7.32 1.93 -4.63
N VAL A 155 -6.71 2.23 -5.76
CA VAL A 155 -5.87 1.25 -6.48
C VAL A 155 -4.51 1.19 -5.81
N PRO A 156 -4.09 0.01 -5.30
CA PRO A 156 -2.77 -0.12 -4.66
C PRO A 156 -1.66 -0.25 -5.71
N ILE A 157 -0.54 0.42 -5.43
CA ILE A 157 0.76 0.12 -6.04
C ILE A 157 1.69 -0.37 -4.94
N VAL A 158 2.25 -1.55 -5.09
CA VAL A 158 3.13 -2.15 -4.09
C VAL A 158 4.43 -2.64 -4.71
N SER A 159 5.45 -2.83 -3.89
CA SER A 159 6.67 -3.55 -4.29
C SER A 159 6.40 -5.04 -4.53
N ASN A 160 7.30 -5.73 -5.23
CA ASN A 160 7.20 -7.15 -5.57
C ASN A 160 7.50 -8.11 -4.39
N LEU A 161 7.18 -7.70 -3.14
CA LEU A 161 7.29 -8.58 -1.98
C LEU A 161 6.24 -9.69 -2.03
N ASP A 162 6.65 -10.90 -1.68
CA ASP A 162 5.80 -12.11 -1.77
C ASP A 162 4.55 -12.04 -0.89
N CYS A 163 4.59 -11.30 0.22
CA CYS A 163 3.45 -11.16 1.12
C CYS A 163 2.23 -10.47 0.50
N PHE A 164 2.42 -9.65 -0.54
CA PHE A 164 1.32 -8.97 -1.24
C PHE A 164 0.60 -9.89 -2.24
N LYS A 165 1.23 -10.98 -2.70
CA LYS A 165 0.66 -11.91 -3.69
C LYS A 165 -0.61 -12.61 -3.20
N ASP A 166 -0.88 -12.62 -1.90
CA ASP A 166 -2.10 -13.22 -1.34
C ASP A 166 -3.36 -12.43 -1.73
N PHE A 167 -3.23 -11.14 -1.97
CA PHE A 167 -4.38 -10.28 -2.26
C PHE A 167 -4.18 -9.30 -3.42
N ILE A 168 -2.97 -9.07 -3.89
CA ILE A 168 -2.71 -8.25 -5.08
C ILE A 168 -2.31 -9.15 -6.25
N VAL A 169 -3.01 -8.99 -7.37
CA VAL A 169 -2.69 -9.57 -8.66
C VAL A 169 -2.33 -8.42 -9.60
N ASP A 170 -1.08 -8.41 -10.04
CA ASP A 170 -0.55 -7.34 -10.89
C ASP A 170 -1.39 -7.15 -12.16
N ASN A 171 -1.63 -5.92 -12.55
CA ASN A 171 -2.47 -5.51 -13.68
C ASN A 171 -3.95 -5.94 -13.59
N GLU A 172 -4.40 -6.46 -12.43
CA GLU A 172 -5.79 -6.85 -12.23
C GLU A 172 -6.48 -5.97 -11.18
N ASN A 173 -5.98 -5.97 -9.94
CA ASN A 173 -6.56 -5.25 -8.82
C ASN A 173 -5.57 -4.32 -8.10
N GLY A 174 -4.43 -4.08 -8.74
CA GLY A 174 -3.34 -3.23 -8.31
C GLY A 174 -2.17 -3.34 -9.27
N LEU A 175 -1.11 -2.58 -9.01
CA LEU A 175 0.14 -2.65 -9.76
C LEU A 175 1.29 -3.05 -8.85
N VAL A 176 2.23 -3.79 -9.42
CA VAL A 176 3.42 -4.26 -8.71
C VAL A 176 4.68 -3.78 -9.43
N PHE A 177 5.60 -3.15 -8.70
CA PHE A 177 6.89 -2.75 -9.26
C PHE A 177 8.04 -3.53 -8.62
N ASP A 178 9.12 -3.73 -9.37
CA ASP A 178 10.32 -4.38 -8.86
C ASP A 178 11.16 -3.39 -8.04
N HIS A 179 11.14 -3.55 -6.72
CA HIS A 179 11.91 -2.72 -5.80
C HIS A 179 13.39 -3.07 -5.76
N THR A 180 13.81 -4.21 -6.36
CA THR A 180 15.20 -4.67 -6.40
C THR A 180 15.95 -4.14 -7.61
N ASP A 181 15.25 -3.63 -8.64
CA ASP A 181 15.86 -2.97 -9.79
C ASP A 181 16.47 -1.63 -9.36
N VAL A 182 17.64 -1.32 -9.88
CA VAL A 182 18.33 -0.04 -9.64
C VAL A 182 17.51 1.19 -10.04
N ARG A 183 16.54 1.01 -10.95
CA ARG A 183 15.60 2.04 -11.43
C ARG A 183 14.21 1.90 -10.78
N CYS A 184 14.13 1.36 -9.57
CA CYS A 184 12.85 1.09 -8.90
C CYS A 184 11.95 2.33 -8.78
N ASP A 185 12.52 3.52 -8.63
CA ASP A 185 11.78 4.80 -8.61
C ASP A 185 11.18 5.16 -9.99
N GLU A 186 11.87 4.85 -11.08
CA GLU A 186 11.35 4.99 -12.45
C GLU A 186 10.23 3.97 -12.71
N LEU A 187 10.41 2.72 -12.27
CA LEU A 187 9.37 1.69 -12.40
C LEU A 187 8.11 2.07 -11.62
N LEU A 188 8.26 2.59 -10.41
CA LEU A 188 7.13 3.11 -9.63
C LEU A 188 6.48 4.32 -10.30
N ALA A 189 7.26 5.27 -10.84
CA ALA A 189 6.74 6.40 -11.60
C ALA A 189 5.92 5.96 -12.81
N ASN A 190 6.38 4.93 -13.53
CA ASN A 190 5.64 4.34 -14.65
C ASN A 190 4.31 3.71 -14.21
N CYS A 191 4.26 3.04 -13.06
CA CYS A 191 3.01 2.53 -12.51
C CYS A 191 2.03 3.67 -12.18
N LEU A 192 2.51 4.73 -11.53
CA LEU A 192 1.71 5.92 -11.24
C LEU A 192 1.18 6.58 -12.53
N MET A 193 2.05 6.80 -13.51
CA MET A 193 1.69 7.38 -14.80
C MET A 193 0.59 6.59 -15.51
N ARG A 194 0.67 5.26 -15.50
CA ARG A 194 -0.33 4.39 -16.13
C ARG A 194 -1.71 4.58 -15.50
N LEU A 195 -1.81 4.62 -14.17
CA LEU A 195 -3.08 4.86 -13.48
C LEU A 195 -3.62 6.28 -13.72
N LEU A 196 -2.73 7.27 -13.72
CA LEU A 196 -3.12 8.68 -13.90
C LEU A 196 -3.56 8.99 -15.34
N SER A 197 -3.09 8.23 -16.34
CA SER A 197 -3.38 8.45 -17.75
C SER A 197 -4.54 7.63 -18.30
N ASP A 198 -5.04 6.63 -17.57
CA ASP A 198 -6.12 5.73 -18.02
C ASP A 198 -7.19 5.57 -16.92
N GLU A 199 -8.18 6.46 -16.94
CA GLU A 199 -9.29 6.47 -15.98
C GLU A 199 -10.12 5.18 -16.04
N LYS A 200 -10.26 4.58 -17.22
CA LYS A 200 -10.97 3.31 -17.38
C LYS A 200 -10.22 2.18 -16.67
N MET A 201 -8.93 2.06 -16.92
CA MET A 201 -8.07 1.07 -16.24
C MET A 201 -8.11 1.27 -14.72
N TYR A 202 -8.01 2.53 -14.26
CA TYR A 202 -8.09 2.86 -12.83
C TYR A 202 -9.43 2.39 -12.23
N SER A 203 -10.55 2.73 -12.85
CA SER A 203 -11.89 2.38 -12.36
C SER A 203 -12.14 0.87 -12.32
N GLU A 204 -11.68 0.15 -13.36
CA GLU A 204 -11.77 -1.32 -13.40
C GLU A 204 -10.92 -1.98 -12.32
N MET A 205 -9.70 -1.50 -12.08
CA MET A 205 -8.85 -1.98 -11.00
C MET A 205 -9.43 -1.67 -9.63
N SER A 206 -9.96 -0.47 -9.42
CA SER A 206 -10.64 -0.08 -8.18
C SER A 206 -11.78 -1.03 -7.84
N ALA A 207 -12.65 -1.33 -8.81
CA ALA A 207 -13.74 -2.30 -8.61
C ALA A 207 -13.25 -3.68 -8.19
N LYS A 208 -12.19 -4.17 -8.83
CA LYS A 208 -11.59 -5.48 -8.50
C LYS A 208 -10.88 -5.46 -7.15
N ALA A 209 -10.25 -4.33 -6.78
CA ALA A 209 -9.63 -4.14 -5.47
C ALA A 209 -10.66 -4.24 -4.35
N ILE A 210 -11.79 -3.51 -4.46
CA ILE A 210 -12.92 -3.58 -3.51
C ILE A 210 -13.43 -5.02 -3.39
N LYS A 211 -13.68 -5.69 -4.52
CA LYS A 211 -14.16 -7.08 -4.52
C LYS A 211 -13.18 -8.03 -3.83
N LYS A 212 -11.90 -7.88 -4.07
CA LYS A 212 -10.86 -8.73 -3.45
C LYS A 212 -10.78 -8.50 -1.94
N SER A 213 -10.78 -7.23 -1.48
CA SER A 213 -10.68 -6.88 -0.06
C SER A 213 -11.83 -7.43 0.77
N ALA A 214 -13.05 -7.51 0.22
CA ALA A 214 -14.21 -8.09 0.88
C ALA A 214 -14.01 -9.57 1.28
N GLY A 215 -13.08 -10.28 0.63
CA GLY A 215 -12.68 -11.63 1.00
C GLY A 215 -11.94 -11.74 2.34
N PHE A 216 -11.45 -10.62 2.86
CA PHE A 216 -10.64 -10.53 4.09
C PHE A 216 -11.39 -9.89 5.26
N SER A 217 -12.72 -9.97 5.26
CA SER A 217 -13.53 -9.45 6.39
C SER A 217 -13.24 -10.24 7.67
N VAL A 218 -13.42 -9.57 8.81
CA VAL A 218 -13.28 -10.19 10.14
C VAL A 218 -14.11 -11.47 10.24
N SER A 219 -15.36 -11.46 9.75
CA SER A 219 -16.23 -12.62 9.77
C SER A 219 -15.62 -13.83 9.00
N ARG A 220 -15.21 -13.62 7.74
CA ARG A 220 -14.62 -14.68 6.91
C ARG A 220 -13.33 -15.25 7.49
N VAL A 221 -12.48 -14.38 8.02
CA VAL A 221 -11.21 -14.83 8.60
C VAL A 221 -11.47 -15.57 9.93
N SER A 222 -12.46 -15.12 10.72
CA SER A 222 -12.86 -15.85 11.94
C SER A 222 -13.34 -17.27 11.65
N ASP A 223 -14.10 -17.48 10.55
CA ASP A 223 -14.56 -18.82 10.15
C ASP A 223 -13.38 -19.75 9.83
N MET A 224 -12.26 -19.22 9.32
CA MET A 224 -11.04 -20.01 9.07
C MET A 224 -10.34 -20.49 10.35
N TYR A 225 -10.55 -19.82 11.48
CA TYR A 225 -10.03 -20.28 12.79
C TYR A 225 -10.91 -21.37 13.41
N MET A 226 -12.17 -21.48 12.97
CA MET A 226 -13.14 -22.43 13.53
C MET A 226 -13.24 -23.73 12.72
N SER A 227 -12.64 -23.75 11.52
CA SER A 227 -12.61 -24.91 10.61
C SER A 227 -11.37 -25.79 10.83
#